data_074d3822d73fb1a4e97ea0c01de81790
#
_entry.id   074d3822d73fb1a4e97ea0c01de81790
#
_cell.length_a   1.000
_cell.length_b   1.000
_cell.length_c   1.000
_cell.angle_alpha   90.00
_cell.angle_beta   90.00
_cell.angle_gamma   90.00
#
_symmetry.space_group_name_H-M   'P 1'
#
loop_
_entity.id
_entity.type
_entity.pdbx_description
1 polymer ?
#
loop_
_entity_poly.entity_id
_entity_poly.type
_entity_poly.pdbx_seq_one_letter_code
_entity_poly.pdbx_strand_id
1 'polypeptide(L)'
;VVTSEEELRTKIKEALAEQFAPQSDFKFFADTRDMLVERAGELNFADDLLKRWLLAANEKNTKEKIDEDFPQILQDLKYQLIKENLVKKNGLKVEDADIENFAKRVAKAQFAQYGMLSVPEDVLDNYAKDMLKNKQTLQNIIDRAVEEKLAAWLKEQVELDC
;
A
#
# COMPACT_ATOMS: atom_id res chain seq x y z
N VAL A 1 -18.27 19.94 23.38
CA VAL A 1 -17.77 20.80 24.48
C VAL A 1 -17.18 19.85 25.51
N VAL A 2 -15.90 20.01 25.85
CA VAL A 2 -15.22 19.22 26.90
C VAL A 2 -15.63 19.80 28.25
N THR A 3 -16.12 18.96 29.15
CA THR A 3 -16.69 19.41 30.43
C THR A 3 -15.82 19.07 31.65
N SER A 4 -14.81 18.18 31.48
CA SER A 4 -13.88 17.79 32.54
C SER A 4 -12.45 17.62 32.04
N GLU A 5 -11.48 17.67 32.96
CA GLU A 5 -10.06 17.42 32.66
C GLU A 5 -9.85 15.97 32.14
N GLU A 6 -10.56 15.02 32.69
CA GLU A 6 -10.47 13.61 32.30
C GLU A 6 -10.98 13.42 30.85
N GLU A 7 -12.08 14.05 30.50
CA GLU A 7 -12.62 14.03 29.13
C GLU A 7 -11.65 14.71 28.16
N LEU A 8 -11.00 15.82 28.56
CA LEU A 8 -9.98 16.48 27.74
C LEU A 8 -8.79 15.56 27.48
N ARG A 9 -8.27 14.92 28.53
CA ARG A 9 -7.14 13.99 28.40
C ARG A 9 -7.47 12.81 27.49
N THR A 10 -8.68 12.27 27.61
CA THR A 10 -9.14 11.17 26.75
C THR A 10 -9.22 11.60 25.28
N LYS A 11 -9.84 12.74 25.00
CA LYS A 11 -9.94 13.26 23.63
C LYS A 11 -8.58 13.60 23.03
N ILE A 12 -7.65 14.16 23.81
CA ILE A 12 -6.29 14.41 23.34
C ILE A 12 -5.59 13.09 23.01
N LYS A 13 -5.73 12.08 23.88
CA LYS A 13 -5.14 10.76 23.65
C LYS A 13 -5.70 10.08 22.39
N GLU A 14 -7.02 10.15 22.21
CA GLU A 14 -7.68 9.64 21.01
C GLU A 14 -7.22 10.38 19.74
N ALA A 15 -7.19 11.70 19.78
CA ALA A 15 -6.74 12.51 18.63
C ALA A 15 -5.27 12.23 18.27
N LEU A 16 -4.40 12.06 19.29
CA LEU A 16 -3.00 11.70 19.06
C LEU A 16 -2.88 10.29 18.49
N ALA A 17 -3.67 9.33 18.99
CA ALA A 17 -3.68 7.97 18.47
C ALA A 17 -4.12 7.95 17.01
N GLU A 18 -5.19 8.67 16.65
CA GLU A 18 -5.64 8.81 15.27
C GLU A 18 -4.59 9.49 14.37
N GLN A 19 -3.88 10.49 14.89
CA GLN A 19 -2.84 11.19 14.16
C GLN A 19 -1.64 10.29 13.85
N PHE A 20 -1.24 9.43 14.79
CA PHE A 20 -0.06 8.58 14.65
C PHE A 20 -0.36 7.21 14.03
N ALA A 21 -1.62 6.76 14.02
CA ALA A 21 -2.00 5.47 13.44
C ALA A 21 -1.50 5.28 12.01
N PRO A 22 -1.63 6.24 11.07
CA PRO A 22 -1.13 6.07 9.70
C PRO A 22 0.40 5.92 9.64
N GLN A 23 1.15 6.60 10.50
CA GLN A 23 2.60 6.48 10.55
C GLN A 23 3.03 5.12 11.12
N SER A 24 2.34 4.66 12.15
CA SER A 24 2.56 3.33 12.73
C SER A 24 2.25 2.22 11.71
N ASP A 25 1.17 2.36 10.98
CA ASP A 25 0.78 1.41 9.93
C ASP A 25 1.79 1.38 8.79
N PHE A 26 2.29 2.54 8.37
CA PHE A 26 3.33 2.64 7.36
C PHE A 26 4.64 1.99 7.83
N LYS A 27 5.05 2.26 9.07
CA LYS A 27 6.25 1.67 9.66
C LYS A 27 6.12 0.15 9.76
N PHE A 28 4.99 -0.36 10.28
CA PHE A 28 4.71 -1.79 10.34
C PHE A 28 4.81 -2.45 8.97
N PHE A 29 4.21 -1.83 7.94
CA PHE A 29 4.24 -2.34 6.59
C PHE A 29 5.67 -2.40 6.03
N ALA A 30 6.46 -1.34 6.22
CA ALA A 30 7.85 -1.28 5.77
C ALA A 30 8.71 -2.35 6.45
N ASP A 31 8.64 -2.44 7.77
CA ASP A 31 9.42 -3.41 8.54
C ASP A 31 9.02 -4.87 8.21
N THR A 32 7.74 -5.11 8.03
CA THR A 32 7.23 -6.43 7.64
C THR A 32 7.69 -6.81 6.24
N ARG A 33 7.68 -5.86 5.28
CA ARG A 33 8.20 -6.07 3.93
C ARG A 33 9.67 -6.48 3.97
N ASP A 34 10.50 -5.74 4.70
CA ASP A 34 11.92 -6.00 4.80
C ASP A 34 12.19 -7.37 5.44
N MET A 35 11.48 -7.68 6.52
CA MET A 35 11.57 -8.97 7.19
C MET A 35 11.15 -10.14 6.27
N LEU A 36 10.11 -9.99 5.49
CA LEU A 36 9.64 -11.02 4.55
C LEU A 36 10.67 -11.25 3.43
N VAL A 37 11.26 -10.18 2.91
CA VAL A 37 12.30 -10.25 1.88
C VAL A 37 13.56 -10.92 2.43
N GLU A 38 13.96 -10.60 3.66
CA GLU A 38 15.10 -11.23 4.33
C GLU A 38 14.86 -12.72 4.59
N ARG A 39 13.69 -13.08 5.14
CA ARG A 39 13.31 -14.48 5.44
C ARG A 39 13.21 -15.36 4.20
N ALA A 40 12.86 -14.80 3.06
CA ALA A 40 12.80 -15.56 1.81
C ALA A 40 14.18 -16.00 1.31
N GLY A 41 15.28 -15.48 1.87
CA GLY A 41 16.64 -15.83 1.47
C GLY A 41 16.97 -15.38 0.04
N GLU A 42 17.94 -16.00 -0.58
CA GLU A 42 18.32 -15.69 -1.95
C GLU A 42 17.38 -16.36 -2.95
N LEU A 43 16.88 -15.59 -3.91
CA LEU A 43 16.13 -16.06 -5.05
C LEU A 43 16.98 -15.88 -6.31
N ASN A 44 17.08 -16.92 -7.12
CA ASN A 44 17.78 -16.85 -8.40
C ASN A 44 16.83 -16.35 -9.48
N PHE A 45 17.15 -15.20 -10.05
CA PHE A 45 16.43 -14.63 -11.18
C PHE A 45 17.24 -14.80 -12.47
N ALA A 46 16.55 -14.73 -13.61
CA ALA A 46 17.20 -14.70 -14.91
C ALA A 46 17.63 -13.24 -15.23
N ASP A 47 18.67 -12.76 -14.55
CA ASP A 47 19.09 -11.34 -14.55
C ASP A 47 19.28 -10.78 -15.95
N ASP A 48 19.98 -11.51 -16.84
CA ASP A 48 20.21 -11.06 -18.21
C ASP A 48 18.91 -10.94 -19.03
N LEU A 49 17.93 -11.80 -18.78
CA LEU A 49 16.64 -11.74 -19.43
C LEU A 49 15.83 -10.57 -18.91
N LEU A 50 15.82 -10.35 -17.59
CA LEU A 50 15.14 -9.23 -16.96
C LEU A 50 15.71 -7.89 -17.43
N LYS A 51 17.03 -7.75 -17.48
CA LYS A 51 17.69 -6.53 -17.98
C LYS A 51 17.32 -6.24 -19.43
N ARG A 52 17.35 -7.25 -20.30
CA ARG A 52 16.92 -7.10 -21.70
C ARG A 52 15.45 -6.74 -21.83
N TRP A 53 14.60 -7.34 -21.01
CA TRP A 53 13.18 -7.01 -20.99
C TRP A 53 12.94 -5.56 -20.53
N LEU A 54 13.62 -5.10 -19.48
CA LEU A 54 13.53 -3.73 -18.98
C LEU A 54 13.98 -2.69 -20.03
N LEU A 55 15.03 -3.00 -20.79
CA LEU A 55 15.48 -2.17 -21.90
C LEU A 55 14.45 -2.08 -23.03
N ALA A 56 13.80 -3.20 -23.34
CA ALA A 56 12.78 -3.26 -24.39
C ALA A 56 11.44 -2.65 -23.97
N ALA A 57 11.12 -2.68 -22.69
CA ALA A 57 9.82 -2.22 -22.16
C ALA A 57 9.64 -0.71 -22.18
N ASN A 58 10.74 0.06 -22.14
CA ASN A 58 10.67 1.52 -22.13
C ASN A 58 11.89 2.12 -22.83
N GLU A 59 11.65 2.89 -23.89
CA GLU A 59 12.68 3.59 -24.68
C GLU A 59 13.54 4.59 -23.88
N LYS A 60 13.06 5.03 -22.72
CA LYS A 60 13.79 5.93 -21.81
C LYS A 60 14.78 5.19 -20.90
N ASN A 61 14.72 3.87 -20.86
CA ASN A 61 15.64 3.08 -20.05
C ASN A 61 16.98 2.96 -20.78
N THR A 62 18.04 3.28 -20.07
CA THR A 62 19.42 3.04 -20.52
C THR A 62 20.02 1.86 -19.76
N LYS A 63 21.04 1.25 -20.34
CA LYS A 63 21.71 0.11 -19.69
C LYS A 63 22.31 0.50 -18.34
N GLU A 64 22.96 1.69 -18.30
CA GLU A 64 23.60 2.21 -17.09
C GLU A 64 22.59 2.42 -15.97
N LYS A 65 21.44 3.02 -16.29
CA LYS A 65 20.36 3.23 -15.32
C LYS A 65 19.75 1.93 -14.79
N ILE A 66 19.57 0.96 -15.70
CA ILE A 66 19.08 -0.36 -15.30
C ILE A 66 20.09 -1.05 -14.40
N ASP A 67 21.38 -1.01 -14.72
CA ASP A 67 22.41 -1.65 -13.89
C ASP A 67 22.52 -1.00 -12.49
N GLU A 68 22.29 0.31 -12.39
CA GLU A 68 22.24 1.04 -11.11
C GLU A 68 21.01 0.65 -10.28
N ASP A 69 19.82 0.64 -10.91
CA ASP A 69 18.54 0.38 -10.23
C ASP A 69 18.27 -1.13 -10.02
N PHE A 70 19.05 -2.02 -10.67
CA PHE A 70 18.77 -3.45 -10.73
C PHE A 70 18.68 -4.15 -9.36
N PRO A 71 19.55 -3.85 -8.38
CA PRO A 71 19.41 -4.43 -7.04
C PRO A 71 18.07 -4.11 -6.38
N GLN A 72 17.57 -2.88 -6.55
CA GLN A 72 16.28 -2.48 -6.02
C GLN A 72 15.14 -3.16 -6.77
N ILE A 73 15.23 -3.27 -8.09
CA ILE A 73 14.24 -3.97 -8.91
C ILE A 73 14.12 -5.44 -8.50
N LEU A 74 15.24 -6.11 -8.20
CA LEU A 74 15.22 -7.48 -7.71
C LEU A 74 14.56 -7.60 -6.33
N GLN A 75 14.78 -6.65 -5.44
CA GLN A 75 14.13 -6.60 -4.12
C GLN A 75 12.61 -6.43 -4.28
N ASP A 76 12.19 -5.52 -5.14
CA ASP A 76 10.78 -5.26 -5.41
C ASP A 76 10.10 -6.48 -6.05
N LEU A 77 10.76 -7.12 -7.01
CA LEU A 77 10.26 -8.35 -7.65
C LEU A 77 10.17 -9.50 -6.64
N LYS A 78 11.16 -9.66 -5.79
CA LYS A 78 11.17 -10.65 -4.70
C LYS A 78 9.98 -10.45 -3.76
N TYR A 79 9.77 -9.22 -3.32
CA TYR A 79 8.62 -8.88 -2.48
C TYR A 79 7.29 -9.19 -3.19
N GLN A 80 7.17 -8.87 -4.48
CA GLN A 80 5.98 -9.13 -5.27
C GLN A 80 5.64 -10.63 -5.31
N LEU A 81 6.64 -11.48 -5.54
CA LEU A 81 6.47 -12.94 -5.53
C LEU A 81 6.06 -13.48 -4.16
N ILE A 82 6.64 -12.93 -3.08
CA ILE A 82 6.27 -13.28 -1.71
C ILE A 82 4.81 -12.87 -1.43
N LYS A 83 4.45 -11.65 -1.79
CA LYS A 83 3.09 -11.11 -1.65
C LYS A 83 2.07 -12.00 -2.35
N GLU A 84 2.29 -12.30 -3.62
CA GLU A 84 1.40 -13.17 -4.40
C GLU A 84 1.26 -14.57 -3.79
N ASN A 85 2.36 -15.13 -3.29
CA ASN A 85 2.34 -16.45 -2.64
C ASN A 85 1.54 -16.41 -1.33
N LEU A 86 1.75 -15.39 -0.49
CA LEU A 86 1.01 -15.23 0.76
C LEU A 86 -0.49 -15.02 0.52
N VAL A 87 -0.85 -14.17 -0.43
CA VAL A 87 -2.24 -13.91 -0.81
C VAL A 87 -2.92 -15.19 -1.29
N LYS A 88 -2.26 -15.95 -2.18
CA LYS A 88 -2.77 -17.22 -2.71
C LYS A 88 -2.91 -18.29 -1.63
N LYS A 89 -1.85 -18.48 -0.84
CA LYS A 89 -1.78 -19.54 0.18
C LYS A 89 -2.81 -19.35 1.29
N ASN A 90 -3.09 -18.11 1.65
CA ASN A 90 -4.01 -17.79 2.74
C ASN A 90 -5.42 -17.41 2.23
N GLY A 91 -5.66 -17.52 0.92
CA GLY A 91 -6.98 -17.27 0.33
C GLY A 91 -7.47 -15.83 0.53
N LEU A 92 -6.53 -14.86 0.64
CA LEU A 92 -6.88 -13.45 0.79
C LEU A 92 -7.49 -12.95 -0.53
N LYS A 93 -8.78 -12.64 -0.48
CA LYS A 93 -9.51 -12.10 -1.64
C LYS A 93 -9.80 -10.63 -1.43
N VAL A 94 -9.54 -9.84 -2.44
CA VAL A 94 -10.01 -8.46 -2.52
C VAL A 94 -11.33 -8.47 -3.27
N GLU A 95 -12.37 -7.99 -2.64
CA GLU A 95 -13.70 -7.87 -3.21
C GLU A 95 -13.90 -6.49 -3.84
N ASP A 96 -14.88 -6.36 -4.71
CA ASP A 96 -15.19 -5.07 -5.36
C ASP A 96 -15.46 -3.97 -4.33
N ALA A 97 -16.08 -4.31 -3.20
CA ALA A 97 -16.29 -3.38 -2.09
C ALA A 97 -14.99 -2.87 -1.46
N ASP A 98 -13.94 -3.69 -1.36
CA ASP A 98 -12.64 -3.28 -0.86
C ASP A 98 -12.00 -2.26 -1.81
N ILE A 99 -12.10 -2.50 -3.13
CA ILE A 99 -11.58 -1.63 -4.18
C ILE A 99 -12.30 -0.28 -4.17
N GLU A 100 -13.64 -0.30 -4.10
CA GLU A 100 -14.44 0.93 -4.03
C GLU A 100 -14.12 1.75 -2.78
N ASN A 101 -14.04 1.10 -1.61
CA ASN A 101 -13.72 1.76 -0.35
C ASN A 101 -12.30 2.36 -0.37
N PHE A 102 -11.33 1.64 -0.95
CA PHE A 102 -9.98 2.17 -1.11
C PHE A 102 -9.98 3.37 -2.08
N ALA A 103 -10.67 3.29 -3.21
CA ALA A 103 -10.79 4.39 -4.17
C ALA A 103 -11.41 5.65 -3.53
N LYS A 104 -12.44 5.49 -2.69
CA LYS A 104 -13.05 6.60 -1.94
C LYS A 104 -12.06 7.26 -0.97
N ARG A 105 -11.25 6.45 -0.26
CA ARG A 105 -10.21 7.02 0.63
C ARG A 105 -9.15 7.79 -0.14
N VAL A 106 -8.72 7.28 -1.28
CA VAL A 106 -7.79 7.99 -2.17
C VAL A 106 -8.40 9.29 -2.67
N ALA A 107 -9.67 9.25 -3.12
CA ALA A 107 -10.41 10.44 -3.53
C ALA A 107 -10.48 11.48 -2.40
N LYS A 108 -10.85 11.06 -1.20
CA LYS A 108 -10.92 11.94 -0.01
C LYS A 108 -9.58 12.58 0.31
N ALA A 109 -8.49 11.81 0.23
CA ALA A 109 -7.13 12.32 0.45
C ALA A 109 -6.73 13.34 -0.61
N GLN A 110 -7.09 13.13 -1.88
CA GLN A 110 -6.84 14.08 -2.95
C GLN A 110 -7.61 15.39 -2.74
N PHE A 111 -8.90 15.32 -2.41
CA PHE A 111 -9.69 16.52 -2.09
C PHE A 111 -9.13 17.28 -0.89
N ALA A 112 -8.66 16.58 0.14
CA ALA A 112 -8.03 17.17 1.30
C ALA A 112 -6.75 17.95 0.95
N GLN A 113 -5.94 17.48 -0.01
CA GLN A 113 -4.76 18.19 -0.51
C GLN A 113 -5.12 19.53 -1.18
N TYR A 114 -6.32 19.65 -1.74
CA TYR A 114 -6.87 20.90 -2.28
C TYR A 114 -7.62 21.73 -1.25
N GLY A 115 -7.52 21.40 0.05
CA GLY A 115 -8.18 22.12 1.14
C GLY A 115 -9.67 21.78 1.34
N MET A 116 -10.20 20.81 0.61
CA MET A 116 -11.59 20.35 0.72
C MET A 116 -11.69 19.23 1.77
N LEU A 117 -11.81 19.61 3.04
CA LEU A 117 -11.86 18.65 4.16
C LEU A 117 -13.25 18.00 4.34
N SER A 118 -14.29 18.61 3.79
CA SER A 118 -15.67 18.10 3.85
C SER A 118 -16.25 18.01 2.45
N VAL A 119 -16.22 16.82 1.88
CA VAL A 119 -16.77 16.52 0.54
C VAL A 119 -17.99 15.63 0.72
N PRO A 120 -19.14 15.93 0.06
CA PRO A 120 -20.31 15.07 0.10
C PRO A 120 -20.01 13.66 -0.39
N GLU A 121 -20.63 12.66 0.23
CA GLU A 121 -20.40 11.23 -0.07
C GLU A 121 -20.69 10.88 -1.54
N ASP A 122 -21.76 11.44 -2.12
CA ASP A 122 -22.12 11.23 -3.51
C ASP A 122 -21.07 11.75 -4.49
N VAL A 123 -20.38 12.85 -4.16
CA VAL A 123 -19.28 13.39 -4.95
C VAL A 123 -18.06 12.46 -4.86
N LEU A 124 -17.75 11.97 -3.65
CA LEU A 124 -16.66 11.01 -3.44
C LEU A 124 -16.93 9.71 -4.20
N ASP A 125 -18.16 9.19 -4.15
CA ASP A 125 -18.55 7.99 -4.84
C ASP A 125 -18.43 8.11 -6.38
N ASN A 126 -18.90 9.22 -6.93
CA ASN A 126 -18.80 9.46 -8.37
C ASN A 126 -17.34 9.61 -8.81
N TYR A 127 -16.53 10.35 -8.05
CA TYR A 127 -15.12 10.52 -8.35
C TYR A 127 -14.34 9.20 -8.25
N ALA A 128 -14.59 8.40 -7.21
CA ALA A 128 -13.99 7.08 -7.06
C ALA A 128 -14.35 6.15 -8.24
N LYS A 129 -15.62 6.13 -8.66
CA LYS A 129 -16.05 5.37 -9.84
C LYS A 129 -15.38 5.84 -11.12
N ASP A 130 -15.18 7.13 -11.29
CA ASP A 130 -14.47 7.66 -12.45
C ASP A 130 -12.97 7.29 -12.43
N MET A 131 -12.33 7.30 -11.28
CA MET A 131 -10.97 6.81 -11.13
C MET A 131 -10.83 5.34 -11.52
N LEU A 132 -11.81 4.50 -11.17
CA LEU A 132 -11.81 3.07 -11.48
C LEU A 132 -12.06 2.75 -12.97
N LYS A 133 -12.54 3.70 -13.78
CA LYS A 133 -12.66 3.53 -15.24
C LYS A 133 -11.31 3.51 -15.95
N ASN A 134 -10.29 4.15 -15.37
CA ASN A 134 -8.94 4.13 -15.91
C ASN A 134 -8.23 2.83 -15.50
N LYS A 135 -7.85 2.02 -16.49
CA LYS A 135 -7.21 0.72 -16.25
C LYS A 135 -5.95 0.78 -15.39
N GLN A 136 -5.11 1.78 -15.61
CA GLN A 136 -3.86 1.94 -14.85
C GLN A 136 -4.15 2.31 -13.39
N THR A 137 -5.10 3.23 -13.18
CA THR A 137 -5.52 3.63 -11.83
C THR A 137 -6.20 2.48 -11.10
N LEU A 138 -7.08 1.74 -11.79
CA LEU A 138 -7.72 0.56 -11.25
C LEU A 138 -6.69 -0.49 -10.78
N GLN A 139 -5.68 -0.80 -11.62
CA GLN A 139 -4.64 -1.75 -11.26
C GLN A 139 -3.87 -1.29 -10.02
N ASN A 140 -3.48 -0.02 -9.96
CA ASN A 140 -2.79 0.54 -8.80
C ASN A 140 -3.64 0.49 -7.52
N ILE A 141 -4.94 0.71 -7.63
CA ILE A 141 -5.88 0.62 -6.51
C ILE A 141 -6.02 -0.82 -6.04
N ILE A 142 -6.15 -1.77 -6.96
CA ILE A 142 -6.21 -3.20 -6.63
C ILE A 142 -4.94 -3.63 -5.90
N ASP A 143 -3.77 -3.30 -6.44
CA ASP A 143 -2.48 -3.68 -5.84
C ASP A 143 -2.34 -3.15 -4.41
N ARG A 144 -2.76 -1.90 -4.19
CA ARG A 144 -2.74 -1.30 -2.84
C ARG A 144 -3.81 -1.88 -1.90
N ALA A 145 -5.00 -2.20 -2.40
CA ALA A 145 -6.03 -2.86 -1.61
C ALA A 145 -5.59 -4.27 -1.18
N VAL A 146 -4.87 -5.00 -2.06
CA VAL A 146 -4.24 -6.28 -1.72
C VAL A 146 -3.19 -6.10 -0.64
N GLU A 147 -2.34 -5.09 -0.76
CA GLU A 147 -1.29 -4.79 0.25
C GLU A 147 -1.89 -4.45 1.61
N GLU A 148 -2.95 -3.64 1.63
CA GLU A 148 -3.63 -3.30 2.87
C GLU A 148 -4.27 -4.53 3.53
N LYS A 149 -4.92 -5.37 2.75
CA LYS A 149 -5.54 -6.61 3.24
C LYS A 149 -4.50 -7.60 3.75
N LEU A 150 -3.37 -7.69 3.07
CA LEU A 150 -2.22 -8.49 3.51
C LEU A 150 -1.62 -7.92 4.81
N ALA A 151 -1.45 -6.60 4.91
CA ALA A 151 -0.95 -5.96 6.13
C ALA A 151 -1.87 -6.17 7.33
N ALA A 152 -3.19 -6.07 7.12
CA ALA A 152 -4.17 -6.34 8.16
C ALA A 152 -4.09 -7.81 8.64
N TRP A 153 -4.02 -8.75 7.71
CA TRP A 153 -3.86 -10.17 8.03
C TRP A 153 -2.54 -10.44 8.77
N LEU A 154 -1.42 -9.83 8.33
CA LEU A 154 -0.12 -9.99 8.98
C LEU A 154 -0.11 -9.45 10.41
N LYS A 155 -0.82 -8.35 10.69
CA LYS A 155 -0.97 -7.84 12.06
C LYS A 155 -1.63 -8.83 13.02
N GLU A 156 -2.52 -9.69 12.51
CA GLU A 156 -3.16 -10.75 13.30
C GLU A 156 -2.24 -11.97 13.50
N GLN A 157 -1.21 -12.14 12.67
CA GLN A 157 -0.31 -13.30 12.69
C GLN A 157 0.99 -13.05 13.45
N VAL A 158 1.30 -11.81 13.82
CA VAL A 158 2.54 -11.43 14.50
C VAL A 158 2.26 -10.83 15.86
N GLU A 159 3.11 -11.15 16.82
CA GLU A 159 3.17 -10.44 18.11
C GLU A 159 4.00 -9.17 17.87
N LEU A 160 3.44 -8.02 18.25
CA LEU A 160 4.15 -6.74 18.19
C LEU A 160 4.87 -6.52 19.51
N ASP A 161 6.19 -6.49 19.47
CA ASP A 161 7.01 -6.02 20.58
C ASP A 161 6.85 -4.48 20.68
N CYS A 162 6.09 -4.03 21.67
CA CYS A 162 5.84 -2.60 21.93
C CYS A 162 6.69 -2.11 23.10
#